data_765a6215d356b9b8a0aa55c53537bba4
#
_entry.id   765a6215d356b9b8a0aa55c53537bba4
#
_cell.length_a   1.000
_cell.length_b   1.000
_cell.length_c   1.000
_cell.angle_alpha   90.00
_cell.angle_beta   90.00
_cell.angle_gamma   90.00
#
_symmetry.space_group_name_H-M   'P 1'
#
loop_
_entity.id
_entity.type
_entity.pdbx_description
1 polymer ?
#
loop_
_entity_poly.entity_id
_entity_poly.type
_entity_poly.pdbx_seq_one_letter_code
_entity_poly.pdbx_strand_id
1 'polypeptide(L)'
;MNRNINIGVLGLGRLFEKRLNHLFLKETKRVNLVSVFDLNKKKNSKYSKIFNLQKNHSLSEFLQKKYDYVYIATESGNHYKHTILALKNGHNIILEKPPVLKIEDFNNLIKLEKKFRKKIYVVFQNRLNSSVYLFNKKIDNIDPQNILNVSLNLQWSRDKKYYSDWHGKWKMDGGVLAQQGIHYIDLLCFFFGKPIKTIAYCSNKKHKIECEDTITALIQFKSDIVAQVFLTTAMFNKDYEASITVSTNKKIIKISGLCCNEFFEKDLLKKNKFIKNLSYSQKVLTGYGLSHLNVLENIAMKNKKKITKIKDTENTIKLLNMIYLSFEKKRWVYFNENLQSKLGR
;
A
#
# COMPACT_ATOMS: atom_id res chain seq x y z
N MET A 1 -29.69 -12.67 -1.94
CA MET A 1 -28.53 -13.60 -2.05
C MET A 1 -27.29 -12.82 -2.48
N ASN A 2 -26.19 -12.85 -1.72
CA ASN A 2 -24.94 -12.21 -2.13
C ASN A 2 -24.31 -13.04 -3.24
N ARG A 3 -24.39 -12.55 -4.48
CA ARG A 3 -23.74 -13.17 -5.64
C ARG A 3 -22.21 -13.08 -5.50
N ASN A 4 -21.50 -14.17 -5.79
CA ASN A 4 -20.04 -14.13 -5.91
C ASN A 4 -19.62 -13.15 -7.02
N ILE A 5 -18.51 -12.44 -6.79
CA ILE A 5 -17.92 -11.54 -7.80
C ILE A 5 -16.90 -12.30 -8.66
N ASN A 6 -16.91 -12.03 -9.95
CA ASN A 6 -15.98 -12.61 -10.93
C ASN A 6 -14.83 -11.63 -11.18
N ILE A 7 -13.60 -12.11 -11.02
CA ILE A 7 -12.39 -11.31 -11.16
C ILE A 7 -11.49 -11.86 -12.27
N GLY A 8 -11.04 -10.97 -13.16
CA GLY A 8 -9.90 -11.19 -14.03
C GLY A 8 -8.64 -10.60 -13.41
N VAL A 9 -7.51 -11.32 -13.37
CA VAL A 9 -6.24 -10.82 -12.84
C VAL A 9 -5.28 -10.50 -13.97
N LEU A 10 -4.80 -9.24 -13.98
CA LEU A 10 -3.76 -8.73 -14.87
C LEU A 10 -2.45 -8.58 -14.11
N GLY A 11 -1.43 -9.34 -14.51
CA GLY A 11 -0.13 -9.41 -13.85
C GLY A 11 -0.02 -10.62 -12.92
N LEU A 12 0.83 -11.59 -13.30
CA LEU A 12 1.09 -12.84 -12.58
C LEU A 12 2.51 -12.82 -11.99
N GLY A 13 2.91 -11.64 -11.50
CA GLY A 13 4.21 -11.39 -10.91
C GLY A 13 4.36 -11.99 -9.51
N ARG A 14 5.35 -11.49 -8.77
CA ARG A 14 5.75 -11.98 -7.43
C ARG A 14 4.59 -12.04 -6.43
N LEU A 15 3.71 -11.01 -6.42
CA LEU A 15 2.53 -10.99 -5.55
C LEU A 15 1.57 -12.14 -5.87
N PHE A 16 1.27 -12.35 -7.16
CA PHE A 16 0.40 -13.44 -7.58
C PHE A 16 1.01 -14.79 -7.22
N GLU A 17 2.29 -15.00 -7.56
CA GLU A 17 3.00 -16.26 -7.31
C GLU A 17 3.09 -16.63 -5.84
N LYS A 18 3.36 -15.64 -4.97
CA LYS A 18 3.57 -15.89 -3.54
C LYS A 18 2.28 -15.88 -2.73
N ARG A 19 1.21 -15.25 -3.23
CA ARG A 19 0.04 -14.99 -2.42
C ARG A 19 -1.31 -15.17 -3.12
N LEU A 20 -1.59 -14.41 -4.18
CA LEU A 20 -2.94 -14.38 -4.75
C LEU A 20 -3.37 -15.74 -5.31
N ASN A 21 -2.46 -16.51 -5.89
CA ASN A 21 -2.76 -17.86 -6.38
C ASN A 21 -3.30 -18.77 -5.27
N HIS A 22 -2.65 -18.80 -4.12
CA HIS A 22 -3.10 -19.60 -2.97
C HIS A 22 -4.45 -19.10 -2.42
N LEU A 23 -4.59 -17.79 -2.34
CA LEU A 23 -5.82 -17.13 -1.90
C LEU A 23 -7.01 -17.54 -2.78
N PHE A 24 -6.87 -17.44 -4.10
CA PHE A 24 -7.93 -17.83 -5.03
C PHE A 24 -8.21 -19.34 -5.07
N LEU A 25 -7.21 -20.19 -4.82
CA LEU A 25 -7.39 -21.64 -4.79
C LEU A 25 -8.11 -22.14 -3.53
N LYS A 26 -7.84 -21.53 -2.36
CA LYS A 26 -8.17 -22.15 -1.07
C LYS A 26 -8.94 -21.27 -0.10
N GLU A 27 -8.89 -19.95 -0.23
CA GLU A 27 -9.34 -19.08 0.86
C GLU A 27 -10.57 -18.25 0.54
N THR A 28 -10.81 -17.89 -0.73
CA THR A 28 -11.95 -17.04 -1.10
C THR A 28 -13.25 -17.81 -1.10
N LYS A 29 -14.31 -17.22 -0.50
CA LYS A 29 -15.65 -17.80 -0.48
C LYS A 29 -16.64 -17.06 -1.39
N ARG A 30 -16.37 -15.78 -1.68
CA ARG A 30 -17.27 -14.90 -2.45
C ARG A 30 -16.62 -14.34 -3.71
N VAL A 31 -15.42 -14.82 -4.03
CA VAL A 31 -14.64 -14.29 -5.15
C VAL A 31 -14.20 -15.43 -6.06
N ASN A 32 -14.58 -15.37 -7.32
CA ASN A 32 -14.20 -16.34 -8.34
C ASN A 32 -13.11 -15.73 -9.23
N LEU A 33 -11.98 -16.42 -9.36
CA LEU A 33 -11.00 -16.11 -10.39
C LEU A 33 -11.47 -16.74 -11.69
N VAL A 34 -11.82 -15.93 -12.71
CA VAL A 34 -12.38 -16.42 -13.97
C VAL A 34 -11.46 -16.18 -15.16
N SER A 35 -10.41 -15.40 -15.01
CA SER A 35 -9.43 -15.17 -16.07
C SER A 35 -8.11 -14.64 -15.51
N VAL A 36 -7.01 -14.95 -16.18
CA VAL A 36 -5.67 -14.44 -15.86
C VAL A 36 -4.96 -13.99 -17.13
N PHE A 37 -4.09 -12.98 -17.02
CA PHE A 37 -3.22 -12.57 -18.11
C PHE A 37 -1.88 -12.01 -17.61
N ASP A 38 -0.81 -12.41 -18.29
CA ASP A 38 0.54 -11.87 -18.13
C ASP A 38 1.26 -11.86 -19.48
N LEU A 39 2.13 -10.87 -19.70
CA LEU A 39 2.98 -10.83 -20.91
C LEU A 39 3.94 -12.01 -20.98
N ASN A 40 4.34 -12.57 -19.84
CA ASN A 40 5.12 -13.78 -19.76
C ASN A 40 4.25 -15.00 -20.13
N LYS A 41 4.43 -15.48 -21.38
CA LYS A 41 3.65 -16.60 -21.93
C LYS A 41 3.72 -17.87 -21.08
N LYS A 42 4.86 -18.14 -20.40
CA LYS A 42 5.02 -19.32 -19.53
C LYS A 42 4.14 -19.17 -18.27
N LYS A 43 4.14 -18.02 -17.62
CA LYS A 43 3.29 -17.73 -16.46
C LYS A 43 1.81 -17.79 -16.84
N ASN A 44 1.45 -17.14 -17.94
CA ASN A 44 0.09 -17.14 -18.45
C ASN A 44 -0.43 -18.56 -18.69
N SER A 45 0.32 -19.43 -19.39
CA SER A 45 -0.03 -20.83 -19.62
C SER A 45 -0.11 -21.64 -18.33
N LYS A 46 0.88 -21.48 -17.43
CA LYS A 46 0.93 -22.17 -16.14
C LYS A 46 -0.33 -21.93 -15.31
N TYR A 47 -0.68 -20.66 -15.11
CA TYR A 47 -1.79 -20.32 -14.22
C TYR A 47 -3.16 -20.52 -14.86
N SER A 48 -3.28 -20.36 -16.19
CA SER A 48 -4.51 -20.78 -16.89
C SER A 48 -4.78 -22.27 -16.68
N LYS A 49 -3.75 -23.14 -16.77
CA LYS A 49 -3.88 -24.58 -16.50
C LYS A 49 -4.22 -24.87 -15.02
N ILE A 50 -3.53 -24.25 -14.06
CA ILE A 50 -3.76 -24.49 -12.62
C ILE A 50 -5.20 -24.16 -12.21
N PHE A 51 -5.77 -23.09 -12.75
CA PHE A 51 -7.12 -22.64 -12.44
C PHE A 51 -8.19 -23.17 -13.41
N ASN A 52 -7.82 -24.04 -14.33
CA ASN A 52 -8.71 -24.54 -15.41
C ASN A 52 -9.43 -23.41 -16.16
N LEU A 53 -8.67 -22.40 -16.59
CA LEU A 53 -9.18 -21.22 -17.28
C LEU A 53 -8.78 -21.22 -18.75
N GLN A 54 -9.64 -20.67 -19.60
CA GLN A 54 -9.29 -20.41 -20.99
C GLN A 54 -8.10 -19.42 -21.04
N LYS A 55 -7.04 -19.81 -21.75
CA LYS A 55 -5.86 -18.98 -21.94
C LYS A 55 -6.19 -17.75 -22.78
N ASN A 56 -5.71 -16.58 -22.35
CA ASN A 56 -5.75 -15.36 -23.14
C ASN A 56 -4.44 -15.20 -23.93
N HIS A 57 -4.53 -14.89 -25.21
CA HIS A 57 -3.37 -14.72 -26.08
C HIS A 57 -2.88 -13.27 -26.14
N SER A 58 -3.74 -12.32 -25.79
CA SER A 58 -3.42 -10.89 -25.76
C SER A 58 -4.09 -10.18 -24.60
N LEU A 59 -3.57 -8.99 -24.25
CA LEU A 59 -4.22 -8.09 -23.31
C LEU A 59 -5.60 -7.64 -23.79
N SER A 60 -5.76 -7.44 -25.10
CA SER A 60 -7.05 -7.09 -25.70
C SER A 60 -8.09 -8.19 -25.48
N GLU A 61 -7.74 -9.44 -25.79
CA GLU A 61 -8.61 -10.59 -25.55
C GLU A 61 -9.01 -10.72 -24.08
N PHE A 62 -8.04 -10.54 -23.16
CA PHE A 62 -8.31 -10.53 -21.73
C PHE A 62 -9.31 -9.43 -21.35
N LEU A 63 -9.12 -8.19 -21.84
CA LEU A 63 -9.96 -7.06 -21.47
C LEU A 63 -11.35 -7.06 -22.15
N GLN A 64 -11.55 -7.80 -23.22
CA GLN A 64 -12.88 -7.96 -23.87
C GLN A 64 -13.82 -8.89 -23.12
N LYS A 65 -13.31 -9.74 -22.23
CA LYS A 65 -14.13 -10.64 -21.40
C LYS A 65 -14.88 -9.84 -20.33
N LYS A 66 -16.02 -10.36 -19.85
CA LYS A 66 -16.83 -9.72 -18.82
C LYS A 66 -16.38 -10.14 -17.42
N TYR A 67 -15.98 -9.16 -16.59
CA TYR A 67 -15.65 -9.32 -15.18
C TYR A 67 -16.45 -8.33 -14.34
N ASP A 68 -16.70 -8.66 -13.07
CA ASP A 68 -17.16 -7.66 -12.11
C ASP A 68 -16.02 -6.68 -11.80
N TYR A 69 -14.77 -7.21 -11.70
CA TYR A 69 -13.55 -6.42 -11.50
C TYR A 69 -12.36 -6.97 -12.27
N VAL A 70 -11.49 -6.07 -12.74
CA VAL A 70 -10.13 -6.40 -13.13
C VAL A 70 -9.21 -6.08 -11.96
N TYR A 71 -8.49 -7.10 -11.46
CA TYR A 71 -7.44 -6.93 -10.45
C TYR A 71 -6.12 -6.65 -11.17
N ILE A 72 -5.56 -5.45 -10.97
CA ILE A 72 -4.31 -5.02 -11.59
C ILE A 72 -3.18 -5.22 -10.59
N ALA A 73 -2.28 -6.17 -10.86
CA ALA A 73 -1.11 -6.55 -10.05
C ALA A 73 0.18 -6.55 -10.90
N THR A 74 0.27 -5.65 -11.84
CA THR A 74 1.44 -5.44 -12.70
C THR A 74 2.50 -4.61 -11.96
N GLU A 75 3.57 -4.22 -12.64
CA GLU A 75 4.56 -3.28 -12.12
C GLU A 75 3.93 -1.91 -11.84
N SER A 76 4.37 -1.26 -10.79
CA SER A 76 3.77 0.01 -10.30
C SER A 76 3.73 1.10 -11.38
N GLY A 77 4.78 1.24 -12.19
CA GLY A 77 4.84 2.20 -13.29
C GLY A 77 3.81 1.95 -14.40
N ASN A 78 3.26 0.75 -14.48
CA ASN A 78 2.25 0.38 -15.47
C ASN A 78 0.81 0.46 -14.94
N HIS A 79 0.59 0.67 -13.63
CA HIS A 79 -0.73 0.72 -13.01
C HIS A 79 -1.67 1.70 -13.69
N TYR A 80 -1.20 2.93 -13.92
CA TYR A 80 -1.99 3.98 -14.59
C TYR A 80 -2.45 3.55 -15.99
N LYS A 81 -1.53 3.08 -16.85
CA LYS A 81 -1.84 2.64 -18.21
C LYS A 81 -2.85 1.50 -18.22
N HIS A 82 -2.63 0.48 -17.41
CA HIS A 82 -3.50 -0.69 -17.35
C HIS A 82 -4.89 -0.35 -16.77
N THR A 83 -4.95 0.56 -15.79
CA THR A 83 -6.22 1.05 -15.25
C THR A 83 -7.06 1.76 -16.32
N ILE A 84 -6.44 2.65 -17.13
CA ILE A 84 -7.15 3.31 -18.22
C ILE A 84 -7.68 2.29 -19.23
N LEU A 85 -6.88 1.32 -19.65
CA LEU A 85 -7.29 0.30 -20.60
C LEU A 85 -8.49 -0.49 -20.06
N ALA A 86 -8.44 -0.92 -18.80
CA ALA A 86 -9.53 -1.67 -18.20
C ALA A 86 -10.82 -0.82 -18.02
N LEU A 87 -10.69 0.47 -17.64
CA LEU A 87 -11.83 1.39 -17.57
C LEU A 87 -12.50 1.60 -18.95
N LYS A 88 -11.70 1.79 -20.02
CA LYS A 88 -12.19 1.92 -21.39
C LYS A 88 -12.96 0.66 -21.87
N ASN A 89 -12.59 -0.51 -21.36
CA ASN A 89 -13.29 -1.77 -21.64
C ASN A 89 -14.46 -2.02 -20.67
N GLY A 90 -14.82 -1.05 -19.86
CA GLY A 90 -16.04 -1.10 -19.04
C GLY A 90 -15.91 -1.87 -17.72
N HIS A 91 -14.70 -2.06 -17.18
CA HIS A 91 -14.47 -2.79 -15.94
C HIS A 91 -14.38 -1.88 -14.71
N ASN A 92 -14.84 -2.38 -13.56
CA ASN A 92 -14.39 -1.85 -12.27
C ASN A 92 -13.01 -2.42 -11.95
N ILE A 93 -12.26 -1.71 -11.12
CA ILE A 93 -10.83 -1.98 -10.88
C ILE A 93 -10.58 -2.29 -9.42
N ILE A 94 -9.76 -3.31 -9.16
CA ILE A 94 -9.03 -3.51 -7.90
C ILE A 94 -7.56 -3.28 -8.26
N LEU A 95 -6.96 -2.24 -7.69
CA LEU A 95 -5.64 -1.74 -8.08
C LEU A 95 -4.64 -1.92 -6.95
N GLU A 96 -3.51 -2.57 -7.24
CA GLU A 96 -2.41 -2.67 -6.29
C GLU A 96 -1.78 -1.31 -5.98
N LYS A 97 -1.13 -1.25 -4.84
CA LYS A 97 -0.37 -0.09 -4.39
C LYS A 97 1.02 -0.02 -5.07
N PRO A 98 1.58 1.17 -5.26
CA PRO A 98 0.89 2.47 -5.30
C PRO A 98 -0.10 2.52 -6.46
N PRO A 99 -1.27 3.14 -6.31
CA PRO A 99 -2.25 3.18 -7.41
C PRO A 99 -1.68 3.90 -8.64
N VAL A 100 -0.86 4.89 -8.41
CA VAL A 100 -0.08 5.61 -9.41
C VAL A 100 1.20 6.15 -8.76
N LEU A 101 2.18 6.54 -9.58
CA LEU A 101 3.40 7.20 -9.12
C LEU A 101 3.28 8.73 -9.18
N LYS A 102 2.64 9.27 -10.21
CA LYS A 102 2.52 10.73 -10.45
C LYS A 102 1.19 11.27 -9.98
N ILE A 103 1.21 12.50 -9.47
CA ILE A 103 -0.01 13.19 -9.02
C ILE A 103 -0.95 13.53 -10.19
N GLU A 104 -0.40 13.82 -11.38
CA GLU A 104 -1.20 14.09 -12.58
C GLU A 104 -2.01 12.85 -12.99
N ASP A 105 -1.39 11.66 -12.94
CA ASP A 105 -2.04 10.38 -13.22
C ASP A 105 -3.15 10.10 -12.21
N PHE A 106 -2.91 10.41 -10.92
CA PHE A 106 -3.92 10.32 -9.87
C PHE A 106 -5.14 11.17 -10.18
N ASN A 107 -4.92 12.45 -10.46
CA ASN A 107 -6.01 13.40 -10.77
C ASN A 107 -6.81 12.95 -12.01
N ASN A 108 -6.12 12.39 -13.00
CA ASN A 108 -6.77 11.86 -14.20
C ASN A 108 -7.59 10.61 -13.91
N LEU A 109 -7.11 9.66 -13.11
CA LEU A 109 -7.89 8.49 -12.72
C LEU A 109 -9.18 8.85 -11.98
N ILE A 110 -9.17 9.87 -11.12
CA ILE A 110 -10.38 10.39 -10.45
C ILE A 110 -11.41 10.90 -11.47
N LYS A 111 -10.94 11.63 -12.51
CA LYS A 111 -11.81 12.11 -13.61
C LYS A 111 -12.38 10.94 -14.42
N LEU A 112 -11.53 9.97 -14.76
CA LEU A 112 -11.91 8.80 -15.56
C LEU A 112 -12.86 7.86 -14.82
N GLU A 113 -12.69 7.67 -13.51
CA GLU A 113 -13.62 6.91 -12.66
C GLU A 113 -15.06 7.46 -12.81
N LYS A 114 -15.18 8.79 -12.73
CA LYS A 114 -16.47 9.48 -12.92
C LYS A 114 -16.97 9.37 -14.36
N LYS A 115 -16.11 9.65 -15.36
CA LYS A 115 -16.46 9.63 -16.78
C LYS A 115 -16.99 8.26 -17.21
N PHE A 116 -16.34 7.19 -16.82
CA PHE A 116 -16.75 5.81 -17.17
C PHE A 116 -17.81 5.22 -16.24
N ARG A 117 -18.20 5.92 -15.17
CA ARG A 117 -19.12 5.43 -14.13
C ARG A 117 -18.70 4.08 -13.56
N LYS A 118 -17.40 3.90 -13.38
CA LYS A 118 -16.79 2.68 -12.81
C LYS A 118 -16.20 2.98 -11.45
N LYS A 119 -15.73 1.96 -10.74
CA LYS A 119 -15.11 2.07 -9.42
C LYS A 119 -13.65 1.66 -9.47
N ILE A 120 -12.80 2.42 -8.79
CA ILE A 120 -11.40 2.07 -8.58
C ILE A 120 -11.19 1.90 -7.08
N TYR A 121 -10.92 0.67 -6.65
CA TYR A 121 -10.57 0.31 -5.29
C TYR A 121 -9.08 0.03 -5.18
N VAL A 122 -8.43 0.56 -4.17
CA VAL A 122 -6.98 0.45 -3.98
C VAL A 122 -6.66 -0.51 -2.86
N VAL A 123 -5.66 -1.35 -3.06
CA VAL A 123 -5.25 -2.36 -2.08
C VAL A 123 -4.28 -1.75 -1.06
N PHE A 124 -4.82 -1.03 -0.06
CA PHE A 124 -4.11 -0.65 1.16
C PHE A 124 -4.53 -1.58 2.30
N GLN A 125 -4.16 -2.84 2.17
CA GLN A 125 -4.63 -3.94 3.03
C GLN A 125 -4.33 -3.73 4.51
N ASN A 126 -3.26 -3.01 4.87
CA ASN A 126 -2.88 -2.79 6.27
C ASN A 126 -3.94 -2.02 7.05
N ARG A 127 -4.75 -1.18 6.40
CA ARG A 127 -5.90 -0.50 7.03
C ARG A 127 -6.93 -1.47 7.64
N LEU A 128 -6.94 -2.73 7.19
CA LEU A 128 -7.90 -3.76 7.64
C LEU A 128 -7.34 -4.65 8.77
N ASN A 129 -6.12 -4.42 9.22
CA ASN A 129 -5.53 -5.18 10.32
C ASN A 129 -6.19 -4.81 11.66
N SER A 130 -6.43 -5.80 12.51
CA SER A 130 -7.05 -5.59 13.82
C SER A 130 -6.20 -4.66 14.72
N SER A 131 -4.89 -4.79 14.66
CA SER A 131 -3.94 -3.90 15.36
C SER A 131 -4.05 -2.44 14.91
N VAL A 132 -4.23 -2.21 13.60
CA VAL A 132 -4.44 -0.87 13.03
C VAL A 132 -5.79 -0.30 13.49
N TYR A 133 -6.83 -1.11 13.53
CA TYR A 133 -8.13 -0.70 14.08
C TYR A 133 -8.03 -0.29 15.55
N LEU A 134 -7.35 -1.12 16.38
CA LEU A 134 -7.15 -0.82 17.81
C LEU A 134 -6.32 0.46 18.00
N PHE A 135 -5.26 0.61 17.24
CA PHE A 135 -4.41 1.80 17.27
C PHE A 135 -5.23 3.05 16.93
N ASN A 136 -5.98 3.03 15.84
CA ASN A 136 -6.84 4.15 15.44
C ASN A 136 -7.83 4.52 16.54
N LYS A 137 -8.55 3.52 17.09
CA LYS A 137 -9.51 3.74 18.19
C LYS A 137 -8.85 4.37 19.42
N LYS A 138 -7.58 4.05 19.70
CA LYS A 138 -6.85 4.60 20.85
C LYS A 138 -6.40 6.03 20.60
N ILE A 139 -5.85 6.34 19.42
CA ILE A 139 -5.39 7.70 19.10
C ILE A 139 -6.54 8.68 18.88
N ASP A 140 -7.69 8.23 18.34
CA ASP A 140 -8.89 9.08 18.17
C ASP A 140 -9.41 9.67 19.51
N ASN A 141 -9.05 9.05 20.64
CA ASN A 141 -9.42 9.51 21.99
C ASN A 141 -8.31 10.34 22.65
N ILE A 142 -7.24 10.72 21.94
CA ILE A 142 -6.16 11.54 22.45
C ILE A 142 -6.31 12.95 21.90
N ASP A 143 -6.33 13.93 22.79
CA ASP A 143 -6.20 15.32 22.36
C ASP A 143 -4.87 15.49 21.61
N PRO A 144 -4.87 15.99 20.37
CA PRO A 144 -3.66 16.19 19.56
C PRO A 144 -2.57 16.97 20.30
N GLN A 145 -2.90 17.92 21.15
CA GLN A 145 -1.95 18.70 21.95
C GLN A 145 -1.18 17.84 22.96
N ASN A 146 -1.69 16.67 23.33
CA ASN A 146 -0.98 15.72 24.19
C ASN A 146 -0.06 14.76 23.43
N ILE A 147 -0.05 14.79 22.09
CA ILE A 147 0.86 13.99 21.28
C ILE A 147 2.21 14.70 21.19
N LEU A 148 3.22 14.13 21.83
CA LEU A 148 4.57 14.69 21.87
C LEU A 148 5.35 14.38 20.59
N ASN A 149 5.17 13.18 20.06
CA ASN A 149 5.86 12.72 18.86
C ASN A 149 5.15 11.52 18.22
N VAL A 150 5.27 11.43 16.90
CA VAL A 150 4.95 10.22 16.12
C VAL A 150 6.22 9.75 15.43
N SER A 151 6.57 8.47 15.58
CA SER A 151 7.72 7.90 14.87
C SER A 151 7.28 6.73 13.99
N LEU A 152 7.73 6.74 12.74
CA LEU A 152 7.61 5.65 11.79
C LEU A 152 9.00 5.09 11.51
N ASN A 153 9.21 3.81 11.81
CA ASN A 153 10.44 3.10 11.50
C ASN A 153 10.14 1.89 10.61
N LEU A 154 10.90 1.76 9.51
CA LEU A 154 10.92 0.58 8.65
C LEU A 154 12.38 0.25 8.34
N GLN A 155 12.85 -0.87 8.84
CA GLN A 155 14.23 -1.32 8.72
C GLN A 155 14.24 -2.73 8.15
N TRP A 156 14.21 -2.81 6.83
CA TRP A 156 14.14 -4.07 6.10
C TRP A 156 15.42 -4.36 5.33
N SER A 157 15.59 -5.62 4.95
CA SER A 157 16.67 -6.08 4.10
C SER A 157 16.16 -6.44 2.72
N ARG A 158 16.82 -5.92 1.70
CA ARG A 158 16.67 -6.42 0.32
C ARG A 158 18.04 -6.78 -0.22
N ASP A 159 18.08 -7.76 -1.10
CA ASP A 159 19.28 -8.21 -1.78
C ASP A 159 19.41 -7.59 -3.18
N LYS A 160 20.54 -7.81 -3.84
CA LYS A 160 20.77 -7.36 -5.22
C LYS A 160 19.75 -7.98 -6.19
N LYS A 161 19.31 -9.21 -5.93
CA LYS A 161 18.33 -9.91 -6.77
C LYS A 161 16.97 -9.23 -6.75
N TYR A 162 16.58 -8.63 -5.60
CA TYR A 162 15.35 -7.85 -5.51
C TYR A 162 15.34 -6.68 -6.50
N TYR A 163 16.49 -6.03 -6.69
CA TYR A 163 16.66 -4.86 -7.57
C TYR A 163 17.15 -5.19 -8.98
N SER A 164 17.15 -6.47 -9.40
CA SER A 164 17.64 -6.87 -10.71
C SER A 164 16.61 -6.67 -11.85
N ASP A 165 15.38 -6.35 -11.52
CA ASP A 165 14.30 -6.14 -12.49
C ASP A 165 13.89 -4.67 -12.60
N TRP A 166 12.64 -4.36 -12.39
CA TRP A 166 12.08 -3.00 -12.49
C TRP A 166 12.13 -2.22 -11.17
N HIS A 167 12.48 -2.88 -10.05
CA HIS A 167 12.55 -2.24 -8.74
C HIS A 167 13.71 -1.25 -8.65
N GLY A 168 13.51 -0.17 -7.89
CA GLY A 168 14.51 0.88 -7.67
C GLY A 168 14.71 1.83 -8.83
N LYS A 169 13.81 1.84 -9.82
CA LYS A 169 13.82 2.75 -10.97
C LYS A 169 12.75 3.82 -10.81
N TRP A 170 13.11 5.08 -11.01
CA TRP A 170 12.19 6.22 -10.87
C TRP A 170 10.90 6.04 -11.66
N LYS A 171 11.01 5.62 -12.92
CA LYS A 171 9.87 5.43 -13.82
C LYS A 171 8.94 4.30 -13.42
N MET A 172 9.43 3.29 -12.72
CA MET A 172 8.70 2.03 -12.54
C MET A 172 8.25 1.77 -11.11
N ASP A 173 9.01 2.25 -10.12
CA ASP A 173 8.85 1.80 -8.75
C ASP A 173 9.01 2.94 -7.72
N GLY A 174 10.03 3.77 -7.90
CA GLY A 174 10.59 4.55 -6.81
C GLY A 174 11.51 3.68 -5.94
N GLY A 175 11.85 4.17 -4.74
CA GLY A 175 12.71 3.49 -3.79
C GLY A 175 11.94 2.88 -2.63
N VAL A 176 12.62 2.81 -1.47
CA VAL A 176 12.02 2.24 -0.25
C VAL A 176 10.73 2.96 0.14
N LEU A 177 10.65 4.26 -0.09
CA LEU A 177 9.47 5.05 0.24
C LEU A 177 8.24 4.62 -0.55
N ALA A 178 8.34 4.54 -1.88
CA ALA A 178 7.20 4.26 -2.75
C ALA A 178 6.82 2.78 -2.75
N GLN A 179 7.77 1.88 -2.54
CA GLN A 179 7.52 0.45 -2.64
C GLN A 179 7.14 -0.19 -1.31
N GLN A 180 7.97 -0.04 -0.28
CA GLN A 180 7.73 -0.63 1.03
C GLN A 180 7.06 0.36 1.98
N GLY A 181 7.59 1.55 2.05
CA GLY A 181 7.17 2.62 2.97
C GLY A 181 5.75 3.11 2.74
N ILE A 182 5.25 3.03 1.51
CA ILE A 182 3.92 3.56 1.16
C ILE A 182 2.79 3.01 2.04
N HIS A 183 2.86 1.76 2.49
CA HIS A 183 1.87 1.20 3.41
C HIS A 183 1.80 1.94 4.74
N TYR A 184 2.94 2.40 5.22
CA TYR A 184 3.07 3.10 6.51
C TYR A 184 2.83 4.59 6.34
N ILE A 185 3.24 5.18 5.23
CA ILE A 185 2.89 6.56 4.84
C ILE A 185 1.37 6.69 4.70
N ASP A 186 0.73 5.67 4.12
CA ASP A 186 -0.73 5.59 4.04
C ASP A 186 -1.38 5.53 5.42
N LEU A 187 -0.84 4.73 6.33
CA LEU A 187 -1.33 4.68 7.71
C LEU A 187 -1.14 6.00 8.46
N LEU A 188 -0.04 6.73 8.26
CA LEU A 188 0.11 8.08 8.83
C LEU A 188 -0.99 9.02 8.32
N CYS A 189 -1.26 9.02 7.02
CA CYS A 189 -2.37 9.81 6.46
C CYS A 189 -3.75 9.32 6.93
N PHE A 190 -3.91 8.02 7.12
CA PHE A 190 -5.15 7.43 7.63
C PHE A 190 -5.43 7.85 9.08
N PHE A 191 -4.41 7.90 9.93
CA PHE A 191 -4.53 8.26 11.35
C PHE A 191 -4.58 9.77 11.58
N PHE A 192 -3.72 10.54 10.90
CA PHE A 192 -3.53 11.98 11.17
C PHE A 192 -4.08 12.89 10.08
N GLY A 193 -4.65 12.31 9.03
CA GLY A 193 -5.33 13.05 7.97
C GLY A 193 -4.38 13.75 7.00
N LYS A 194 -4.67 15.00 6.66
CA LYS A 194 -3.95 15.78 5.65
C LYS A 194 -2.60 16.27 6.18
N PRO A 195 -1.47 15.94 5.51
CA PRO A 195 -0.18 16.56 5.82
C PRO A 195 -0.18 18.04 5.40
N ILE A 196 0.58 18.87 6.11
CA ILE A 196 0.76 20.29 5.81
C ILE A 196 2.04 20.52 5.04
N LYS A 197 3.18 20.04 5.56
CA LYS A 197 4.52 20.18 4.97
C LYS A 197 5.43 19.03 5.36
N THR A 198 6.47 18.84 4.58
CA THR A 198 7.51 17.85 4.87
C THR A 198 8.89 18.36 4.45
N ILE A 199 9.92 17.86 5.12
CA ILE A 199 11.32 17.94 4.70
C ILE A 199 11.93 16.54 4.74
N ALA A 200 12.76 16.21 3.75
CA ALA A 200 13.30 14.85 3.63
C ALA A 200 14.73 14.84 3.10
N TYR A 201 15.46 13.80 3.49
CA TYR A 201 16.75 13.41 2.95
C TYR A 201 16.72 11.96 2.50
N CYS A 202 17.13 11.71 1.25
CA CYS A 202 17.22 10.38 0.65
C CYS A 202 18.67 10.04 0.33
N SER A 203 19.02 8.75 0.42
CA SER A 203 20.36 8.27 0.08
C SER A 203 20.34 6.81 -0.34
N ASN A 204 21.41 6.37 -0.99
CA ASN A 204 21.71 4.96 -1.24
C ASN A 204 22.85 4.54 -0.31
N LYS A 205 22.55 3.64 0.62
CA LYS A 205 23.51 3.14 1.63
C LYS A 205 24.12 1.80 1.25
N LYS A 206 23.37 0.97 0.53
CA LYS A 206 23.77 -0.40 0.18
C LYS A 206 23.61 -0.70 -1.31
N HIS A 207 22.58 -0.18 -1.95
CA HIS A 207 22.20 -0.60 -3.29
C HIS A 207 22.59 0.45 -4.34
N LYS A 208 23.13 0.00 -5.47
CA LYS A 208 23.37 0.84 -6.65
C LYS A 208 22.11 0.88 -7.50
N ILE A 209 21.12 1.68 -7.10
CA ILE A 209 19.83 1.87 -7.77
C ILE A 209 19.61 3.34 -8.10
N GLU A 210 18.68 3.63 -8.99
CA GLU A 210 18.36 5.03 -9.38
C GLU A 210 17.71 5.81 -8.24
N CYS A 211 16.82 5.14 -7.49
CA CYS A 211 16.10 5.72 -6.37
C CYS A 211 16.86 5.54 -5.05
N GLU A 212 16.21 5.81 -3.94
CA GLU A 212 16.77 5.66 -2.61
C GLU A 212 16.50 4.27 -2.01
N ASP A 213 17.43 3.77 -1.23
CA ASP A 213 17.25 2.63 -0.33
C ASP A 213 17.09 3.04 1.14
N THR A 214 17.32 4.33 1.43
CA THR A 214 17.26 4.90 2.78
C THR A 214 16.72 6.32 2.73
N ILE A 215 15.77 6.62 3.62
CA ILE A 215 15.16 7.95 3.75
C ILE A 215 14.92 8.32 5.20
N THR A 216 15.11 9.61 5.50
CA THR A 216 14.67 10.26 6.73
C THR A 216 13.82 11.47 6.37
N ALA A 217 12.67 11.63 7.03
CA ALA A 217 11.79 12.77 6.81
C ALA A 217 11.11 13.24 8.09
N LEU A 218 10.75 14.53 8.11
CA LEU A 218 9.81 15.12 9.07
C LEU A 218 8.54 15.51 8.31
N ILE A 219 7.39 15.17 8.88
CA ILE A 219 6.08 15.47 8.30
C ILE A 219 5.25 16.18 9.37
N GLN A 220 4.78 17.37 9.08
CA GLN A 220 3.80 18.08 9.92
C GLN A 220 2.39 17.82 9.39
N PHE A 221 1.52 17.34 10.27
CA PHE A 221 0.09 17.19 10.04
C PHE A 221 -0.68 18.37 10.67
N LYS A 222 -1.99 18.43 10.47
CA LYS A 222 -2.84 19.36 11.21
C LYS A 222 -2.69 19.16 12.72
N SER A 223 -3.07 20.18 13.51
CA SER A 223 -2.98 20.14 14.98
C SER A 223 -1.56 19.96 15.52
N ASP A 224 -0.57 20.47 14.76
CA ASP A 224 0.87 20.46 15.10
C ASP A 224 1.49 19.07 15.37
N ILE A 225 0.80 18.01 14.96
CA ILE A 225 1.37 16.67 15.03
C ILE A 225 2.54 16.55 14.06
N VAL A 226 3.72 16.23 14.59
CA VAL A 226 4.94 15.99 13.80
C VAL A 226 5.29 14.51 13.82
N ALA A 227 5.46 13.93 12.64
CA ALA A 227 5.94 12.57 12.47
C ALA A 227 7.38 12.55 11.97
N GLN A 228 8.24 11.78 12.66
CA GLN A 228 9.58 11.41 12.23
C GLN A 228 9.49 10.09 11.46
N VAL A 229 10.08 10.04 10.27
CA VAL A 229 10.07 8.89 9.38
C VAL A 229 11.48 8.44 9.09
N PHE A 230 11.76 7.17 9.35
CA PHE A 230 12.99 6.49 8.95
C PHE A 230 12.65 5.20 8.23
N LEU A 231 13.03 5.11 6.96
CA LEU A 231 12.79 3.90 6.15
C LEU A 231 14.10 3.48 5.49
N THR A 232 14.41 2.18 5.55
CA THR A 232 15.56 1.62 4.83
C THR A 232 15.31 0.19 4.38
N THR A 233 15.87 -0.18 3.24
CA THR A 233 16.02 -1.58 2.78
C THR A 233 17.47 -2.06 2.83
N ALA A 234 18.35 -1.27 3.44
CA ALA A 234 19.79 -1.52 3.51
C ALA A 234 20.22 -2.38 4.71
N MET A 235 19.28 -2.92 5.50
CA MET A 235 19.62 -3.79 6.63
C MET A 235 20.33 -5.05 6.19
N PHE A 236 21.16 -5.62 7.08
CA PHE A 236 21.91 -6.84 6.80
C PHE A 236 21.02 -8.07 7.05
N ASN A 237 20.94 -8.94 6.07
CA ASN A 237 20.35 -10.30 6.07
C ASN A 237 18.84 -10.44 6.34
N LYS A 238 18.20 -9.62 7.19
CA LYS A 238 16.79 -9.81 7.57
C LYS A 238 16.07 -8.50 7.81
N ASP A 239 14.76 -8.54 7.70
CA ASP A 239 13.87 -7.48 8.13
C ASP A 239 13.90 -7.39 9.66
N TYR A 240 14.16 -6.19 10.19
CA TYR A 240 14.35 -5.95 11.62
C TYR A 240 13.11 -5.32 12.26
N GLU A 241 12.62 -4.21 11.72
CA GLU A 241 11.53 -3.44 12.32
C GLU A 241 10.57 -2.90 11.24
N ALA A 242 9.29 -2.85 11.61
CA ALA A 242 8.31 -2.01 10.96
C ALA A 242 7.31 -1.57 12.03
N SER A 243 7.25 -0.27 12.34
CA SER A 243 6.43 0.23 13.43
C SER A 243 5.99 1.68 13.25
N ILE A 244 4.83 2.01 13.83
CA ILE A 244 4.40 3.38 14.10
C ILE A 244 4.17 3.50 15.60
N THR A 245 4.82 4.48 16.23
CA THR A 245 4.71 4.76 17.66
C THR A 245 4.18 6.17 17.86
N VAL A 246 3.18 6.32 18.73
CA VAL A 246 2.70 7.59 19.23
C VAL A 246 3.10 7.70 20.70
N SER A 247 3.86 8.73 21.02
CA SER A 247 4.26 9.08 22.39
C SER A 247 3.44 10.26 22.86
N THR A 248 2.83 10.13 24.03
CA THR A 248 2.10 11.18 24.71
C THR A 248 2.72 11.41 26.09
N ASN A 249 2.29 12.46 26.78
CA ASN A 249 2.71 12.71 28.17
C ASN A 249 2.27 11.61 29.16
N LYS A 250 1.30 10.77 28.79
CA LYS A 250 0.75 9.72 29.68
C LYS A 250 0.91 8.31 29.16
N LYS A 251 1.05 8.12 27.84
CA LYS A 251 1.01 6.81 27.20
C LYS A 251 1.97 6.72 26.02
N ILE A 252 2.42 5.47 25.76
CA ILE A 252 3.06 5.08 24.51
C ILE A 252 2.15 4.06 23.85
N ILE A 253 1.79 4.30 22.56
CA ILE A 253 0.95 3.42 21.76
C ILE A 253 1.74 3.08 20.50
N LYS A 254 1.88 1.79 20.21
CA LYS A 254 2.69 1.30 19.08
C LYS A 254 1.93 0.23 18.31
N ILE A 255 1.97 0.31 16.98
CA ILE A 255 1.75 -0.84 16.10
C ILE A 255 3.08 -1.27 15.54
N SER A 256 3.29 -2.59 15.44
CA SER A 256 4.53 -3.19 14.96
C SER A 256 4.29 -4.51 14.24
N GLY A 257 5.38 -5.24 13.97
CA GLY A 257 5.37 -6.44 13.16
C GLY A 257 5.45 -6.12 11.66
N LEU A 258 6.02 -7.03 10.89
CA LEU A 258 6.31 -6.83 9.46
C LEU A 258 5.06 -6.49 8.61
N CYS A 259 3.88 -6.77 9.13
CA CYS A 259 2.59 -6.49 8.48
C CYS A 259 1.65 -5.66 9.36
N CYS A 260 2.18 -4.88 10.30
CA CYS A 260 1.38 -4.14 11.28
C CYS A 260 0.38 -5.06 12.00
N ASN A 261 0.82 -6.21 12.49
CA ASN A 261 -0.03 -7.23 13.10
C ASN A 261 0.10 -7.30 14.62
N GLU A 262 0.92 -6.44 15.21
CA GLU A 262 1.13 -6.33 16.65
C GLU A 262 0.66 -4.97 17.15
N PHE A 263 0.10 -4.95 18.35
CA PHE A 263 -0.34 -3.74 19.04
C PHE A 263 0.24 -3.71 20.46
N PHE A 264 0.73 -2.55 20.87
CA PHE A 264 1.27 -2.32 22.21
C PHE A 264 0.75 -0.99 22.75
N GLU A 265 0.36 -0.97 24.03
CA GLU A 265 0.03 0.24 24.80
C GLU A 265 0.70 0.15 26.17
N LYS A 266 1.40 1.22 26.57
CA LYS A 266 1.97 1.38 27.90
C LYS A 266 1.43 2.67 28.53
N ASP A 267 0.80 2.54 29.66
CA ASP A 267 0.40 3.67 30.51
C ASP A 267 1.59 4.04 31.43
N LEU A 268 2.08 5.27 31.31
CA LEU A 268 3.25 5.76 32.04
C LEU A 268 2.91 6.18 33.48
N LEU A 269 1.62 6.39 33.76
CA LEU A 269 1.16 6.76 35.12
C LEU A 269 0.99 5.55 36.03
N LYS A 270 0.86 4.35 35.47
CA LYS A 270 0.68 3.12 36.25
C LYS A 270 2.01 2.49 36.54
N LYS A 271 2.44 2.51 37.82
CA LYS A 271 3.62 1.77 38.26
C LYS A 271 3.45 0.28 37.90
N ASN A 272 4.34 -0.24 37.04
CA ASN A 272 4.61 -1.65 36.80
C ASN A 272 3.44 -2.58 36.40
N LYS A 273 2.65 -2.22 35.36
CA LYS A 273 1.99 -3.26 34.56
C LYS A 273 2.42 -3.12 33.09
N PHE A 274 3.39 -3.95 32.69
CA PHE A 274 3.50 -4.32 31.28
C PHE A 274 2.15 -4.91 30.89
N ILE A 275 1.38 -4.16 30.10
CA ILE A 275 0.23 -4.77 29.42
C ILE A 275 0.87 -5.75 28.44
N LYS A 276 0.70 -7.04 28.73
CA LYS A 276 1.11 -8.13 27.87
C LYS A 276 0.73 -7.76 26.43
N ASN A 277 1.65 -7.97 25.52
CA ASN A 277 1.37 -7.97 24.09
C ASN A 277 -0.01 -8.55 23.86
N LEU A 278 -1.00 -7.69 23.56
CA LEU A 278 -2.19 -8.12 22.89
C LEU A 278 -1.74 -8.41 21.45
N SER A 279 -0.92 -9.46 21.30
CA SER A 279 -0.89 -10.16 20.05
C SER A 279 -2.31 -10.66 19.85
N TYR A 280 -3.14 -9.90 19.18
CA TYR A 280 -4.25 -10.48 18.46
C TYR A 280 -3.59 -11.32 17.36
N SER A 281 -3.01 -12.43 17.82
CA SER A 281 -2.69 -13.55 16.96
C SER A 281 -4.03 -14.22 16.62
N GLN A 282 -4.84 -13.61 15.77
CA GLN A 282 -5.29 -14.50 14.71
C GLN A 282 -3.98 -15.07 14.19
N LYS A 283 -3.78 -16.38 14.30
CA LYS A 283 -2.73 -17.11 13.62
C LYS A 283 -2.76 -16.67 12.17
N VAL A 284 -2.13 -15.53 11.90
CA VAL A 284 -1.88 -15.03 10.56
C VAL A 284 -0.80 -15.96 10.09
N LEU A 285 -1.25 -17.05 9.48
CA LEU A 285 -0.40 -17.86 8.65
C LEU A 285 0.43 -16.88 7.83
N THR A 286 1.70 -16.67 8.29
CA THR A 286 2.76 -15.97 7.59
C THR A 286 2.36 -14.72 6.82
N GLY A 287 2.35 -13.63 7.49
CA GLY A 287 2.80 -12.27 7.08
C GLY A 287 2.12 -11.52 5.93
N TYR A 288 1.54 -12.14 4.94
CA TYR A 288 1.04 -11.45 3.73
C TYR A 288 -0.42 -11.75 3.40
N GLY A 289 -1.12 -12.56 4.16
CA GLY A 289 -2.21 -13.33 3.62
C GLY A 289 -3.62 -12.83 3.88
N LEU A 290 -4.00 -12.70 5.10
CA LEU A 290 -5.41 -12.42 5.45
C LEU A 290 -5.85 -11.03 5.01
N SER A 291 -4.94 -10.09 4.93
CA SER A 291 -5.25 -8.71 4.57
C SER A 291 -5.71 -8.55 3.11
N HIS A 292 -5.11 -9.25 2.14
CA HIS A 292 -5.61 -9.24 0.75
C HIS A 292 -6.96 -9.97 0.63
N LEU A 293 -7.12 -11.10 1.35
CA LEU A 293 -8.42 -11.77 1.45
C LEU A 293 -9.48 -10.82 1.99
N ASN A 294 -9.19 -10.11 3.08
CA ASN A 294 -10.11 -9.15 3.68
C ASN A 294 -10.50 -8.03 2.69
N VAL A 295 -9.57 -7.54 1.87
CA VAL A 295 -9.89 -6.55 0.82
C VAL A 295 -10.91 -7.12 -0.15
N LEU A 296 -10.64 -8.31 -0.71
CA LEU A 296 -11.50 -8.96 -1.70
C LEU A 296 -12.88 -9.30 -1.14
N GLU A 297 -12.94 -9.90 0.05
CA GLU A 297 -14.20 -10.25 0.72
C GLU A 297 -15.03 -9.00 1.06
N ASN A 298 -14.42 -7.90 1.53
CA ASN A 298 -15.14 -6.64 1.78
C ASN A 298 -15.68 -6.02 0.48
N ILE A 299 -14.95 -6.12 -0.64
CA ILE A 299 -15.44 -5.68 -1.95
C ILE A 299 -16.64 -6.55 -2.37
N ALA A 300 -16.54 -7.88 -2.25
CA ALA A 300 -17.64 -8.79 -2.58
C ALA A 300 -18.89 -8.54 -1.71
N MET A 301 -18.70 -8.26 -0.43
CA MET A 301 -19.77 -7.90 0.51
C MET A 301 -20.28 -6.47 0.35
N LYS A 302 -19.69 -5.66 -0.52
CA LYS A 302 -19.99 -4.23 -0.70
C LYS A 302 -19.89 -3.41 0.61
N ASN A 303 -18.95 -3.79 1.49
CA ASN A 303 -18.76 -3.12 2.78
C ASN A 303 -18.02 -1.78 2.59
N LYS A 304 -18.79 -0.74 2.26
CA LYS A 304 -18.27 0.59 1.91
C LYS A 304 -17.33 1.21 2.96
N LYS A 305 -17.48 0.84 4.25
CA LYS A 305 -16.64 1.36 5.34
C LYS A 305 -15.25 0.74 5.38
N LYS A 306 -15.08 -0.44 4.77
CA LYS A 306 -13.82 -1.20 4.76
C LYS A 306 -13.16 -1.28 3.39
N ILE A 307 -13.69 -0.57 2.40
CA ILE A 307 -13.13 -0.51 1.04
C ILE A 307 -12.43 0.82 0.86
N THR A 308 -11.16 0.80 0.47
CA THR A 308 -10.40 2.00 0.13
C THR A 308 -10.66 2.39 -1.33
N LYS A 309 -11.34 3.51 -1.56
CA LYS A 309 -11.53 4.08 -2.90
C LYS A 309 -10.28 4.84 -3.31
N ILE A 310 -10.07 5.03 -4.62
CA ILE A 310 -8.91 5.81 -5.10
C ILE A 310 -8.86 7.21 -4.47
N LYS A 311 -9.99 7.90 -4.33
CA LYS A 311 -10.06 9.24 -3.71
C LYS A 311 -9.55 9.23 -2.25
N ASP A 312 -9.75 8.15 -1.52
CA ASP A 312 -9.33 8.01 -0.11
C ASP A 312 -7.80 7.92 0.05
N THR A 313 -7.07 7.83 -1.08
CA THR A 313 -5.61 7.73 -1.12
C THR A 313 -4.92 9.05 -1.53
N GLU A 314 -5.68 10.13 -1.69
CA GLU A 314 -5.16 11.43 -2.15
C GLU A 314 -4.02 11.94 -1.27
N ASN A 315 -4.22 11.97 0.04
CA ASN A 315 -3.22 12.43 0.98
C ASN A 315 -1.94 11.59 0.89
N THR A 316 -2.07 10.27 0.74
CA THR A 316 -0.95 9.33 0.61
C THR A 316 -0.12 9.61 -0.64
N ILE A 317 -0.78 9.76 -1.81
CA ILE A 317 -0.08 10.01 -3.07
C ILE A 317 0.55 11.40 -3.10
N LYS A 318 -0.15 12.41 -2.56
CA LYS A 318 0.43 13.75 -2.42
C LYS A 318 1.64 13.74 -1.48
N LEU A 319 1.54 13.13 -0.30
CA LEU A 319 2.65 13.07 0.67
C LEU A 319 3.85 12.33 0.07
N LEU A 320 3.64 11.24 -0.65
CA LEU A 320 4.69 10.53 -1.36
C LEU A 320 5.48 11.46 -2.29
N ASN A 321 4.76 12.23 -3.12
CA ASN A 321 5.39 13.19 -4.04
C ASN A 321 6.00 14.41 -3.32
N MET A 322 5.39 14.88 -2.22
CA MET A 322 5.95 15.95 -1.37
C MET A 322 7.32 15.56 -0.81
N ILE A 323 7.45 14.32 -0.30
CA ILE A 323 8.69 13.82 0.29
C ILE A 323 9.81 13.78 -0.77
N TYR A 324 9.54 13.20 -1.95
CA TYR A 324 10.53 13.20 -3.02
C TYR A 324 10.88 14.60 -3.51
N LEU A 325 9.88 15.47 -3.70
CA LEU A 325 10.11 16.84 -4.13
C LEU A 325 10.93 17.63 -3.09
N SER A 326 10.70 17.39 -1.80
CA SER A 326 11.48 18.01 -0.73
C SER A 326 12.95 17.60 -0.80
N PHE A 327 13.24 16.33 -1.02
CA PHE A 327 14.61 15.85 -1.24
C PHE A 327 15.26 16.50 -2.46
N GLU A 328 14.54 16.58 -3.59
CA GLU A 328 15.04 17.19 -4.83
C GLU A 328 15.34 18.68 -4.68
N LYS A 329 14.45 19.40 -3.97
CA LYS A 329 14.53 20.86 -3.79
C LYS A 329 15.34 21.29 -2.56
N LYS A 330 15.70 20.34 -1.68
CA LYS A 330 16.44 20.56 -0.43
C LYS A 330 15.78 21.61 0.48
N ARG A 331 14.43 21.60 0.56
CA ARG A 331 13.62 22.52 1.35
C ARG A 331 12.33 21.87 1.84
N TRP A 332 11.64 22.58 2.73
CA TRP A 332 10.25 22.26 3.05
C TRP A 332 9.36 22.35 1.81
N VAL A 333 8.49 21.34 1.63
CA VAL A 333 7.47 21.30 0.58
C VAL A 333 6.09 21.25 1.23
N TYR A 334 5.19 22.07 0.74
CA TYR A 334 3.84 22.22 1.27
C TYR A 334 2.81 21.46 0.43
N PHE A 335 1.72 21.01 1.06
CA PHE A 335 0.69 20.19 0.43
C PHE A 335 0.03 20.83 -0.80
N ASN A 336 -0.06 22.15 -0.82
CA ASN A 336 -0.74 22.89 -1.89
C ASN A 336 0.20 23.32 -3.02
N GLU A 337 1.48 22.95 -2.98
CA GLU A 337 2.43 23.22 -4.06
C GLU A 337 2.16 22.34 -5.30
N ASN A 338 2.82 22.68 -6.41
CA ASN A 338 2.89 21.81 -7.57
C ASN A 338 3.82 20.62 -7.27
N LEU A 339 3.25 19.44 -7.04
CA LEU A 339 3.94 18.24 -6.56
C LEU A 339 4.49 17.41 -7.73
N GLN A 340 5.34 17.99 -8.57
CA GLN A 340 6.00 17.29 -9.68
C GLN A 340 7.39 16.80 -9.26
N SER A 341 7.47 15.62 -8.69
CA SER A 341 8.72 14.94 -8.33
C SER A 341 9.24 14.05 -9.47
N LYS A 342 10.45 13.48 -9.33
CA LYS A 342 11.02 12.49 -10.26
C LYS A 342 10.24 11.19 -10.32
N LEU A 343 9.42 10.90 -9.32
CA LEU A 343 8.68 9.65 -9.23
C LEU A 343 7.76 9.44 -10.45
N GLY A 344 7.91 8.30 -11.12
CA GLY A 344 7.12 7.96 -12.32
C GLY A 344 7.59 8.62 -13.61
N ARG A 345 8.77 9.30 -13.60
CA ARG A 345 9.31 10.03 -14.76
C ARG A 345 10.55 9.39 -15.32
#